data_c4bed15ca51e6083a99c1f0608828428
#
_entry.id   c4bed15ca51e6083a99c1f0608828428
#
_cell.length_a   1.000
_cell.length_b   1.000
_cell.length_c   1.000
_cell.angle_alpha   90.00
_cell.angle_beta   90.00
_cell.angle_gamma   90.00
#
_symmetry.space_group_name_H-M   'P 1'
#
loop_
_entity.id
_entity.type
_entity.pdbx_description
1 polymer ?
#
loop_
_entity_poly.entity_id
_entity_poly.type
_entity_poly.pdbx_seq_one_letter_code
_entity_poly.pdbx_strand_id
1 'polypeptide(L)'
;RSKMMEEELLRREKLESLGILASGIAHDFNNILTIISGNNSLAGIILEEKGDYEALELLDEVQRGVMQARELTEQLMTFSRGGIPVIETVSIESLVREVSGFVLRGSNVRAVFSASGQIWPAEIDRGQIGQVFHNIILNAAQSMPGGGNIEIYMSNIMPETAAALALVEEKYVQIVIKDHGTGIASEDLGNIFVPYFSTKEKGHGLGLAMAYSIVKKHSG
;
A
#
# COMPACT_ATOMS: atom_id res chain seq x y z
N ARG A 1 -13.28 -19.65 19.93
CA ARG A 1 -14.04 -18.78 18.99
C ARG A 1 -14.27 -17.37 19.57
N SER A 2 -14.74 -17.24 20.84
CA SER A 2 -15.02 -15.94 21.46
C SER A 2 -13.76 -15.05 21.57
N LYS A 3 -12.63 -15.60 22.01
CA LYS A 3 -11.38 -14.83 22.23
C LYS A 3 -10.76 -14.29 20.93
N MET A 4 -10.76 -15.08 19.86
CA MET A 4 -10.31 -14.63 18.54
C MET A 4 -11.20 -13.52 17.97
N MET A 5 -12.51 -13.61 18.21
CA MET A 5 -13.48 -12.61 17.75
C MET A 5 -13.34 -11.30 18.51
N GLU A 6 -13.02 -11.37 19.80
CA GLU A 6 -12.76 -10.21 20.67
C GLU A 6 -11.43 -9.51 20.31
N GLU A 7 -10.37 -10.29 20.03
CA GLU A 7 -9.10 -9.77 19.54
C GLU A 7 -9.23 -9.10 18.16
N GLU A 8 -10.05 -9.64 17.28
CA GLU A 8 -10.31 -9.08 15.96
C GLU A 8 -11.14 -7.78 16.03
N LEU A 9 -12.14 -7.72 16.91
CA LEU A 9 -12.91 -6.49 17.21
C LEU A 9 -12.00 -5.39 17.77
N LEU A 10 -11.21 -5.71 18.77
CA LEU A 10 -10.28 -4.75 19.38
C LEU A 10 -9.25 -4.22 18.36
N ARG A 11 -8.80 -5.09 17.45
CA ARG A 11 -7.91 -4.71 16.36
C ARG A 11 -8.58 -3.76 15.36
N ARG A 12 -9.86 -4.02 15.03
CA ARG A 12 -10.67 -3.13 14.18
C ARG A 12 -10.85 -1.75 14.80
N GLU A 13 -11.28 -1.68 16.05
CA GLU A 13 -11.47 -0.41 16.77
C GLU A 13 -10.17 0.40 16.84
N LYS A 14 -9.06 -0.27 17.08
CA LYS A 14 -7.73 0.35 17.10
C LYS A 14 -7.33 0.94 15.75
N LEU A 15 -7.60 0.21 14.65
CA LEU A 15 -7.33 0.67 13.29
C LEU A 15 -8.23 1.84 12.89
N GLU A 16 -9.50 1.81 13.27
CA GLU A 16 -10.46 2.87 12.97
C GLU A 16 -10.13 4.17 13.73
N SER A 17 -9.82 4.08 15.02
CA SER A 17 -9.38 5.21 15.83
C SER A 17 -8.08 5.84 15.32
N LEU A 18 -7.11 5.00 14.92
CA LEU A 18 -5.87 5.46 14.30
C LEU A 18 -6.15 6.17 12.95
N GLY A 19 -7.09 5.64 12.17
CA GLY A 19 -7.49 6.23 10.90
C GLY A 19 -8.00 7.67 11.07
N ILE A 20 -8.90 7.92 12.01
CA ILE A 20 -9.48 9.25 12.25
C ILE A 20 -8.41 10.26 12.67
N LEU A 21 -7.51 9.87 13.59
CA LEU A 21 -6.40 10.72 14.04
C LEU A 21 -5.41 11.01 12.91
N ALA A 22 -5.12 10.01 12.09
CA ALA A 22 -4.19 10.12 10.98
C ALA A 22 -4.65 11.14 9.92
N SER A 23 -5.97 11.31 9.70
CA SER A 23 -6.50 12.28 8.73
C SER A 23 -6.18 13.73 9.09
N GLY A 24 -6.46 14.10 10.33
CA GLY A 24 -6.20 15.46 10.82
C GLY A 24 -4.70 15.77 10.78
N ILE A 25 -3.89 14.84 11.27
CA ILE A 25 -2.44 14.97 11.31
C ILE A 25 -1.87 15.07 9.89
N ALA A 26 -2.30 14.21 8.97
CA ALA A 26 -1.80 14.20 7.59
C ALA A 26 -2.16 15.48 6.82
N HIS A 27 -3.36 16.03 7.05
CA HIS A 27 -3.75 17.32 6.49
C HIS A 27 -2.81 18.45 6.95
N ASP A 28 -2.50 18.51 8.24
CA ASP A 28 -1.63 19.55 8.82
C ASP A 28 -0.19 19.39 8.35
N PHE A 29 0.32 18.15 8.27
CA PHE A 29 1.63 17.86 7.67
C PHE A 29 1.72 18.31 6.22
N ASN A 30 0.71 18.03 5.39
CA ASN A 30 0.70 18.47 3.99
C ASN A 30 0.74 19.99 3.85
N ASN A 31 0.09 20.72 4.76
CA ASN A 31 0.14 22.18 4.80
C ASN A 31 1.57 22.67 5.09
N ILE A 32 2.24 22.08 6.08
CA ILE A 32 3.63 22.40 6.44
C ILE A 32 4.57 22.07 5.28
N LEU A 33 4.46 20.89 4.68
CA LEU A 33 5.29 20.47 3.55
C LEU A 33 5.11 21.38 2.32
N THR A 34 3.90 21.89 2.11
CA THR A 34 3.62 22.85 1.03
C THR A 34 4.36 24.17 1.26
N ILE A 35 4.37 24.66 2.51
CA ILE A 35 5.10 25.89 2.87
C ILE A 35 6.61 25.68 2.71
N ILE A 36 7.15 24.54 3.18
CA ILE A 36 8.57 24.22 3.05
C ILE A 36 8.98 24.13 1.58
N SER A 37 8.21 23.38 0.76
CA SER A 37 8.48 23.24 -0.67
C SER A 37 8.43 24.59 -1.42
N GLY A 38 7.44 25.42 -1.09
CA GLY A 38 7.32 26.75 -1.69
C GLY A 38 8.51 27.66 -1.37
N ASN A 39 8.92 27.73 -0.10
CA ASN A 39 10.09 28.51 0.31
C ASN A 39 11.39 27.94 -0.27
N ASN A 40 11.54 26.62 -0.34
CA ASN A 40 12.68 25.96 -0.95
C ASN A 40 12.82 26.34 -2.44
N SER A 41 11.69 26.34 -3.18
CA SER A 41 11.66 26.74 -4.59
C SER A 41 12.03 28.21 -4.78
N LEU A 42 11.52 29.12 -3.92
CA LEU A 42 11.87 30.54 -3.97
C LEU A 42 13.36 30.77 -3.65
N ALA A 43 13.89 30.06 -2.66
CA ALA A 43 15.31 30.12 -2.33
C ALA A 43 16.18 29.63 -3.50
N GLY A 44 15.74 28.57 -4.19
CA GLY A 44 16.41 28.03 -5.38
C GLY A 44 16.56 29.08 -6.48
N ILE A 45 15.47 29.80 -6.81
CA ILE A 45 15.49 30.89 -7.81
C ILE A 45 16.50 31.96 -7.45
N ILE A 46 16.54 32.41 -6.17
CA ILE A 46 17.44 33.42 -5.70
C ILE A 46 18.92 33.00 -5.78
N LEU A 47 19.20 31.74 -5.44
CA LEU A 47 20.55 31.18 -5.47
C LEU A 47 21.03 30.89 -6.89
N GLU A 48 20.13 30.50 -7.79
CA GLU A 48 20.44 30.35 -9.22
C GLU A 48 20.88 31.67 -9.84
N GLU A 49 20.18 32.79 -9.53
CA GLU A 49 20.57 34.14 -9.96
C GLU A 49 21.95 34.58 -9.40
N LYS A 50 22.32 34.05 -8.23
CA LYS A 50 23.64 34.36 -7.60
C LYS A 50 24.75 33.41 -8.05
N GLY A 51 24.43 32.33 -8.74
CA GLY A 51 25.38 31.30 -9.18
C GLY A 51 25.93 30.44 -8.02
N ASP A 52 25.18 30.30 -6.92
CA ASP A 52 25.60 29.51 -5.76
C ASP A 52 25.11 28.05 -5.91
N TYR A 53 25.88 27.28 -6.67
CA TYR A 53 25.54 25.91 -7.00
C TYR A 53 25.64 24.95 -5.81
N GLU A 54 26.52 25.24 -4.83
CA GLU A 54 26.64 24.40 -3.62
C GLU A 54 25.36 24.50 -2.77
N ALA A 55 24.82 25.71 -2.60
CA ALA A 55 23.56 25.91 -1.91
C ALA A 55 22.36 25.30 -2.67
N LEU A 56 22.39 25.30 -4.01
CA LEU A 56 21.35 24.65 -4.84
C LEU A 56 21.33 23.13 -4.62
N GLU A 57 22.48 22.46 -4.52
CA GLU A 57 22.54 21.04 -4.21
C GLU A 57 21.91 20.71 -2.85
N LEU A 58 22.11 21.54 -1.83
CA LEU A 58 21.48 21.40 -0.52
C LEU A 58 19.95 21.58 -0.58
N LEU A 59 19.47 22.55 -1.38
CA LEU A 59 18.03 22.73 -1.59
C LEU A 59 17.39 21.56 -2.32
N ASP A 60 18.08 20.92 -3.26
CA ASP A 60 17.63 19.70 -3.93
C ASP A 60 17.52 18.54 -2.94
N GLU A 61 18.41 18.45 -1.98
CA GLU A 61 18.35 17.45 -0.92
C GLU A 61 17.15 17.69 0.02
N VAL A 62 16.89 18.94 0.39
CA VAL A 62 15.69 19.34 1.14
C VAL A 62 14.42 18.97 0.35
N GLN A 63 14.39 19.24 -0.96
CA GLN A 63 13.25 18.93 -1.80
C GLN A 63 12.98 17.42 -1.87
N ARG A 64 14.02 16.59 -1.96
CA ARG A 64 13.88 15.12 -1.88
C ARG A 64 13.28 14.68 -0.54
N GLY A 65 13.73 15.27 0.58
CA GLY A 65 13.16 15.01 1.91
C GLY A 65 11.69 15.39 2.02
N VAL A 66 11.30 16.53 1.45
CA VAL A 66 9.90 16.99 1.40
C VAL A 66 9.03 16.02 0.59
N MET A 67 9.53 15.52 -0.55
CA MET A 67 8.81 14.54 -1.37
C MET A 67 8.61 13.23 -0.62
N GLN A 68 9.62 12.71 0.07
CA GLN A 68 9.50 11.51 0.91
C GLN A 68 8.49 11.69 2.04
N ALA A 69 8.50 12.85 2.71
CA ALA A 69 7.54 13.16 3.77
C ALA A 69 6.10 13.26 3.23
N ARG A 70 5.92 13.80 2.01
CA ARG A 70 4.63 13.86 1.33
C ARG A 70 4.10 12.46 1.01
N GLU A 71 4.92 11.58 0.45
CA GLU A 71 4.54 10.18 0.18
C GLU A 71 4.08 9.46 1.45
N LEU A 72 4.80 9.66 2.57
CA LEU A 72 4.42 9.10 3.86
C LEU A 72 3.07 9.65 4.35
N THR A 73 2.87 10.95 4.17
CA THR A 73 1.62 11.62 4.56
C THR A 73 0.44 11.15 3.71
N GLU A 74 0.64 10.92 2.42
CA GLU A 74 -0.38 10.36 1.52
C GLU A 74 -0.74 8.92 1.90
N GLN A 75 0.25 8.10 2.29
CA GLN A 75 0.00 6.77 2.84
C GLN A 75 -0.83 6.84 4.12
N LEU A 76 -0.52 7.79 5.01
CA LEU A 76 -1.26 8.01 6.24
C LEU A 76 -2.69 8.51 5.96
N MET A 77 -2.87 9.42 4.98
CA MET A 77 -4.19 9.89 4.54
C MET A 77 -5.04 8.78 3.93
N THR A 78 -4.44 7.90 3.14
CA THR A 78 -5.15 6.74 2.55
C THR A 78 -5.59 5.76 3.64
N PHE A 79 -4.75 5.54 4.65
CA PHE A 79 -5.13 4.77 5.85
C PHE A 79 -6.31 5.40 6.60
N SER A 80 -6.30 6.72 6.72
CA SER A 80 -7.31 7.51 7.42
C SER A 80 -8.61 7.70 6.64
N ARG A 81 -8.50 7.94 5.34
CA ARG A 81 -9.65 8.06 4.43
C ARG A 81 -10.38 6.73 4.23
N GLY A 82 -10.31 5.83 5.19
CA GLY A 82 -11.17 4.66 5.29
C GLY A 82 -12.65 4.98 5.16
N GLY A 83 -12.99 5.93 4.28
CA GLY A 83 -14.33 6.27 3.84
C GLY A 83 -15.10 5.04 3.37
N ILE A 84 -16.40 5.15 3.31
CA ILE A 84 -17.24 4.14 2.67
C ILE A 84 -16.69 3.92 1.26
N PRO A 85 -16.32 2.66 0.89
CA PRO A 85 -15.77 2.37 -0.43
C PRO A 85 -16.76 2.83 -1.53
N VAL A 86 -16.24 3.48 -2.57
CA VAL A 86 -17.02 3.77 -3.77
C VAL A 86 -16.98 2.54 -4.66
N ILE A 87 -17.98 1.67 -4.48
CA ILE A 87 -18.02 0.38 -5.17
C ILE A 87 -18.37 0.55 -6.64
N GLU A 88 -17.55 -0.04 -7.49
CA GLU A 88 -17.75 -0.15 -8.94
C GLU A 88 -17.32 -1.53 -9.46
N THR A 89 -17.86 -1.91 -10.61
CA THR A 89 -17.48 -3.18 -11.26
C THR A 89 -16.13 -3.04 -11.95
N VAL A 90 -15.10 -3.70 -11.44
CA VAL A 90 -13.71 -3.56 -11.88
C VAL A 90 -13.14 -4.88 -12.40
N SER A 91 -12.40 -4.83 -13.51
CA SER A 91 -11.54 -5.93 -13.92
C SER A 91 -10.29 -5.99 -13.05
N ILE A 92 -10.26 -6.97 -12.14
CA ILE A 92 -9.13 -7.18 -11.24
C ILE A 92 -7.83 -7.45 -12.00
N GLU A 93 -7.90 -8.22 -13.08
CA GLU A 93 -6.73 -8.50 -13.92
C GLU A 93 -6.14 -7.21 -14.49
N SER A 94 -6.97 -6.31 -15.03
CA SER A 94 -6.51 -5.03 -15.57
C SER A 94 -5.89 -4.17 -14.48
N LEU A 95 -6.53 -4.09 -13.31
CA LEU A 95 -6.06 -3.28 -12.19
C LEU A 95 -4.70 -3.76 -11.65
N VAL A 96 -4.53 -5.07 -11.41
CA VAL A 96 -3.26 -5.58 -10.89
C VAL A 96 -2.12 -5.43 -11.90
N ARG A 97 -2.39 -5.57 -13.21
CA ARG A 97 -1.40 -5.33 -14.27
C ARG A 97 -0.96 -3.87 -14.33
N GLU A 98 -1.91 -2.94 -14.27
CA GLU A 98 -1.65 -1.50 -14.26
C GLU A 98 -0.79 -1.09 -13.06
N VAL A 99 -1.19 -1.49 -11.85
CA VAL A 99 -0.46 -1.17 -10.62
C VAL A 99 0.93 -1.79 -10.62
N SER A 100 1.06 -3.06 -11.05
CA SER A 100 2.36 -3.71 -11.17
C SER A 100 3.30 -2.97 -12.13
N GLY A 101 2.78 -2.56 -13.29
CA GLY A 101 3.54 -1.81 -14.27
C GLY A 101 3.99 -0.43 -13.78
N PHE A 102 3.20 0.19 -12.91
CA PHE A 102 3.55 1.45 -12.26
C PHE A 102 4.63 1.26 -11.18
N VAL A 103 4.38 0.35 -10.22
CA VAL A 103 5.26 0.11 -9.06
C VAL A 103 6.65 -0.40 -9.47
N LEU A 104 6.70 -1.26 -10.49
CA LEU A 104 7.95 -1.90 -10.92
C LEU A 104 8.70 -1.11 -12.00
N ARG A 105 8.22 0.09 -12.37
CA ARG A 105 8.90 0.93 -13.38
C ARG A 105 10.30 1.32 -12.92
N GLY A 106 11.29 1.02 -13.74
CA GLY A 106 12.69 1.27 -13.42
C GLY A 106 13.32 0.30 -12.41
N SER A 107 12.56 -0.69 -11.94
CA SER A 107 13.04 -1.76 -11.07
C SER A 107 13.68 -2.91 -11.90
N ASN A 108 14.57 -3.67 -11.26
CA ASN A 108 15.11 -4.93 -11.76
C ASN A 108 14.20 -6.14 -11.44
N VAL A 109 13.00 -5.90 -10.88
CA VAL A 109 11.99 -6.91 -10.60
C VAL A 109 10.91 -6.89 -11.69
N ARG A 110 10.41 -8.07 -12.07
CA ARG A 110 9.38 -8.24 -13.10
C ARG A 110 8.15 -8.96 -12.53
N ALA A 111 6.95 -8.56 -12.97
CA ALA A 111 5.72 -9.29 -12.67
C ALA A 111 5.44 -10.33 -13.75
N VAL A 112 5.17 -11.56 -13.32
CA VAL A 112 4.75 -12.69 -14.17
C VAL A 112 3.31 -13.04 -13.81
N PHE A 113 2.41 -12.95 -14.78
CA PHE A 113 0.98 -13.15 -14.57
C PHE A 113 0.52 -14.50 -15.10
N SER A 114 -0.33 -15.17 -14.32
CA SER A 114 -1.06 -16.37 -14.75
C SER A 114 -2.49 -16.32 -14.21
N ALA A 115 -3.42 -16.90 -14.94
CA ALA A 115 -4.82 -16.94 -14.57
C ALA A 115 -5.44 -18.30 -14.85
N SER A 116 -6.32 -18.76 -13.98
CA SER A 116 -7.11 -19.98 -14.19
C SER A 116 -8.44 -19.61 -14.86
N GLY A 117 -8.41 -19.56 -16.20
CA GLY A 117 -9.59 -19.21 -16.99
C GLY A 117 -9.87 -17.69 -17.01
N GLN A 118 -11.10 -17.34 -17.38
CA GLN A 118 -11.57 -15.96 -17.40
C GLN A 118 -11.86 -15.49 -15.98
N ILE A 119 -11.16 -14.46 -15.52
CA ILE A 119 -11.35 -13.89 -14.19
C ILE A 119 -12.61 -13.02 -14.16
N TRP A 120 -13.43 -13.21 -13.14
CA TRP A 120 -14.63 -12.40 -12.94
C TRP A 120 -14.28 -10.95 -12.61
N PRO A 121 -15.11 -10.00 -13.03
CA PRO A 121 -15.05 -8.66 -12.46
C PRO A 121 -15.46 -8.71 -10.98
N ALA A 122 -14.99 -7.75 -10.19
CA ALA A 122 -15.34 -7.63 -8.79
C ALA A 122 -15.96 -6.26 -8.49
N GLU A 123 -16.89 -6.26 -7.54
CA GLU A 123 -17.53 -5.07 -7.00
C GLU A 123 -16.62 -4.49 -5.90
N ILE A 124 -15.80 -3.50 -6.25
CA ILE A 124 -14.76 -2.95 -5.37
C ILE A 124 -14.57 -1.45 -5.58
N ASP A 125 -13.97 -0.80 -4.60
CA ASP A 125 -13.35 0.51 -4.79
C ASP A 125 -11.98 0.33 -5.48
N ARG A 126 -11.89 0.77 -6.74
CA ARG A 126 -10.68 0.66 -7.57
C ARG A 126 -9.46 1.29 -6.91
N GLY A 127 -9.64 2.46 -6.29
CA GLY A 127 -8.55 3.19 -5.65
C GLY A 127 -8.01 2.44 -4.42
N GLN A 128 -8.92 1.98 -3.56
CA GLN A 128 -8.55 1.24 -2.35
C GLN A 128 -7.90 -0.11 -2.70
N ILE A 129 -8.46 -0.89 -3.60
CA ILE A 129 -7.87 -2.18 -4.00
C ILE A 129 -6.56 -1.97 -4.79
N GLY A 130 -6.47 -0.90 -5.60
CA GLY A 130 -5.21 -0.49 -6.21
C GLY A 130 -4.11 -0.24 -5.19
N GLN A 131 -4.44 0.39 -4.05
CA GLN A 131 -3.51 0.60 -2.94
C GLN A 131 -3.08 -0.73 -2.27
N VAL A 132 -3.98 -1.72 -2.17
CA VAL A 132 -3.61 -3.07 -1.69
C VAL A 132 -2.53 -3.67 -2.58
N PHE A 133 -2.74 -3.67 -3.89
CA PHE A 133 -1.75 -4.19 -4.84
C PHE A 133 -0.44 -3.41 -4.79
N HIS A 134 -0.50 -2.08 -4.73
CA HIS A 134 0.67 -1.24 -4.59
C HIS A 134 1.52 -1.64 -3.38
N ASN A 135 0.91 -1.75 -2.21
CA ASN A 135 1.62 -2.06 -0.96
C ASN A 135 2.25 -3.45 -0.98
N ILE A 136 1.53 -4.46 -1.50
CA ILE A 136 2.03 -5.84 -1.55
C ILE A 136 3.16 -5.96 -2.59
N ILE A 137 2.98 -5.40 -3.80
CA ILE A 137 3.98 -5.48 -4.88
C ILE A 137 5.24 -4.70 -4.52
N LEU A 138 5.10 -3.53 -3.89
CA LEU A 138 6.23 -2.75 -3.41
C LEU A 138 7.02 -3.52 -2.33
N ASN A 139 6.33 -4.15 -1.38
CA ASN A 139 6.97 -4.98 -0.37
C ASN A 139 7.72 -6.17 -0.98
N ALA A 140 7.12 -6.84 -1.97
CA ALA A 140 7.73 -7.92 -2.71
C ALA A 140 8.99 -7.45 -3.47
N ALA A 141 8.92 -6.32 -4.17
CA ALA A 141 10.06 -5.75 -4.88
C ALA A 141 11.20 -5.37 -3.93
N GLN A 142 10.87 -4.75 -2.80
CA GLN A 142 11.86 -4.38 -1.77
C GLN A 142 12.52 -5.59 -1.09
N SER A 143 11.87 -6.76 -1.05
CA SER A 143 12.47 -7.99 -0.52
C SER A 143 13.48 -8.63 -1.46
N MET A 144 13.55 -8.17 -2.73
CA MET A 144 14.39 -8.70 -3.80
C MET A 144 15.36 -7.63 -4.36
N PRO A 145 16.31 -7.11 -3.56
CA PRO A 145 17.23 -6.04 -4.01
C PRO A 145 18.10 -6.45 -5.20
N GLY A 146 18.37 -7.75 -5.37
CA GLY A 146 19.07 -8.32 -6.52
C GLY A 146 18.22 -8.46 -7.77
N GLY A 147 16.93 -8.09 -7.72
CA GLY A 147 15.98 -8.34 -8.79
C GLY A 147 15.33 -9.72 -8.71
N GLY A 148 14.44 -10.00 -9.64
CA GLY A 148 13.73 -11.29 -9.68
C GLY A 148 12.33 -11.17 -10.29
N ASN A 149 11.52 -12.20 -10.06
CA ASN A 149 10.16 -12.25 -10.54
C ASN A 149 9.18 -12.26 -9.35
N ILE A 150 8.10 -11.50 -9.50
CA ILE A 150 6.89 -11.60 -8.67
C ILE A 150 5.87 -12.39 -9.48
N GLU A 151 5.48 -13.55 -8.99
CA GLU A 151 4.46 -14.38 -9.61
C GLU A 151 3.08 -13.95 -9.11
N ILE A 152 2.20 -13.54 -10.03
CA ILE A 152 0.83 -13.13 -9.72
C ILE A 152 -0.13 -14.10 -10.38
N TYR A 153 -0.76 -14.93 -9.56
CA TYR A 153 -1.74 -15.91 -10.00
C TYR A 153 -3.16 -15.46 -9.63
N MET A 154 -4.09 -15.58 -10.56
CA MET A 154 -5.49 -15.19 -10.40
C MET A 154 -6.40 -16.36 -10.66
N SER A 155 -7.42 -16.54 -9.82
CA SER A 155 -8.45 -17.55 -10.00
C SER A 155 -9.80 -17.12 -9.43
N ASN A 156 -10.87 -17.70 -9.93
CA ASN A 156 -12.20 -17.56 -9.33
C ASN A 156 -12.38 -18.61 -8.24
N ILE A 157 -12.89 -18.21 -7.07
CA ILE A 157 -13.25 -19.13 -6.00
C ILE A 157 -14.72 -19.52 -6.20
N MET A 158 -14.95 -20.82 -6.37
CA MET A 158 -16.29 -21.37 -6.50
C MET A 158 -17.02 -21.40 -5.15
N PRO A 159 -18.36 -21.37 -5.12
CA PRO A 159 -19.16 -21.29 -3.88
C PRO A 159 -18.81 -22.36 -2.83
N GLU A 160 -18.54 -23.59 -3.27
CA GLU A 160 -18.18 -24.69 -2.35
C GLU A 160 -16.87 -24.42 -1.62
N THR A 161 -15.89 -23.85 -2.33
CA THR A 161 -14.58 -23.46 -1.75
C THR A 161 -14.72 -22.23 -0.87
N ALA A 162 -15.57 -21.27 -1.25
CA ALA A 162 -15.85 -20.07 -0.45
C ALA A 162 -16.46 -20.47 0.91
N ALA A 163 -17.44 -21.38 0.92
CA ALA A 163 -18.04 -21.91 2.13
C ALA A 163 -17.03 -22.64 3.02
N ALA A 164 -16.12 -23.44 2.44
CA ALA A 164 -15.08 -24.14 3.19
C ALA A 164 -14.06 -23.16 3.84
N LEU A 165 -13.86 -21.99 3.24
CA LEU A 165 -13.01 -20.91 3.77
C LEU A 165 -13.76 -19.97 4.72
N ALA A 166 -15.04 -20.23 5.02
CA ALA A 166 -15.92 -19.38 5.84
C ALA A 166 -16.04 -17.93 5.31
N LEU A 167 -15.99 -17.77 3.99
CA LEU A 167 -16.26 -16.51 3.32
C LEU A 167 -17.75 -16.20 3.28
N VAL A 168 -18.12 -14.93 3.32
CA VAL A 168 -19.52 -14.48 3.45
C VAL A 168 -20.26 -14.53 2.12
N GLU A 169 -19.58 -14.12 1.05
CA GLU A 169 -20.17 -14.09 -0.29
C GLU A 169 -19.99 -15.42 -1.02
N GLU A 170 -20.81 -15.67 -2.04
CA GLU A 170 -20.74 -16.91 -2.83
C GLU A 170 -19.63 -16.91 -3.87
N LYS A 171 -19.15 -15.72 -4.29
CA LYS A 171 -18.17 -15.58 -5.36
C LYS A 171 -17.04 -14.67 -4.96
N TYR A 172 -15.81 -15.16 -5.11
CA TYR A 172 -14.60 -14.38 -4.87
C TYR A 172 -13.62 -14.54 -6.03
N VAL A 173 -12.79 -13.52 -6.21
CA VAL A 173 -11.58 -13.60 -7.02
C VAL A 173 -10.40 -13.74 -6.06
N GLN A 174 -9.62 -14.79 -6.21
CA GLN A 174 -8.38 -15.00 -5.47
C GLN A 174 -7.19 -14.45 -6.27
N ILE A 175 -6.36 -13.65 -5.60
CA ILE A 175 -5.10 -13.20 -6.14
C ILE A 175 -3.99 -13.69 -5.21
N VAL A 176 -3.06 -14.46 -5.75
CA VAL A 176 -1.87 -14.92 -5.05
C VAL A 176 -0.68 -14.18 -5.62
N ILE A 177 0.02 -13.43 -4.76
CA ILE A 177 1.24 -12.70 -5.11
C ILE A 177 2.39 -13.35 -4.36
N LYS A 178 3.35 -13.92 -5.11
CA LYS A 178 4.49 -14.64 -4.56
C LYS A 178 5.78 -13.97 -5.00
N ASP A 179 6.60 -13.59 -4.05
CA ASP A 179 7.97 -13.17 -4.25
C ASP A 179 8.97 -14.27 -3.89
N HIS A 180 10.20 -14.08 -4.30
CA HIS A 180 11.34 -14.96 -3.98
C HIS A 180 12.41 -14.18 -3.20
N GLY A 181 11.97 -13.25 -2.37
CA GLY A 181 12.83 -12.39 -1.56
C GLY A 181 13.34 -13.07 -0.30
N THR A 182 13.77 -12.24 0.65
CA THR A 182 14.36 -12.69 1.93
C THR A 182 13.37 -13.41 2.85
N GLY A 183 12.07 -13.34 2.55
CA GLY A 183 11.02 -13.92 3.37
C GLY A 183 10.75 -13.16 4.67
N ILE A 184 9.88 -13.75 5.52
CA ILE A 184 9.49 -13.20 6.82
C ILE A 184 9.78 -14.27 7.88
N ALA A 185 10.44 -13.89 8.97
CA ALA A 185 10.72 -14.81 10.07
C ALA A 185 9.41 -15.32 10.70
N SER A 186 9.38 -16.59 11.09
CA SER A 186 8.16 -17.23 11.63
C SER A 186 7.61 -16.53 12.87
N GLU A 187 8.49 -15.93 13.68
CA GLU A 187 8.15 -15.15 14.88
C GLU A 187 7.45 -13.83 14.55
N ASP A 188 7.69 -13.29 13.37
CA ASP A 188 7.11 -12.02 12.91
C ASP A 188 5.76 -12.16 12.21
N LEU A 189 5.42 -13.37 11.72
CA LEU A 189 4.19 -13.61 10.95
C LEU A 189 2.91 -13.18 11.68
N GLY A 190 2.87 -13.28 13.00
CA GLY A 190 1.75 -12.81 13.81
C GLY A 190 1.59 -11.29 13.85
N ASN A 191 2.65 -10.55 13.53
CA ASN A 191 2.73 -9.10 13.68
C ASN A 191 2.71 -8.32 12.36
N ILE A 192 2.84 -8.98 11.20
CA ILE A 192 2.98 -8.29 9.90
C ILE A 192 1.82 -7.36 9.54
N PHE A 193 0.64 -7.57 10.13
CA PHE A 193 -0.53 -6.71 9.96
C PHE A 193 -0.74 -5.73 11.12
N VAL A 194 0.18 -5.68 12.09
CA VAL A 194 0.15 -4.69 13.18
C VAL A 194 0.70 -3.37 12.64
N PRO A 195 -0.03 -2.25 12.78
CA PRO A 195 0.47 -0.94 12.35
C PRO A 195 1.82 -0.60 12.97
N TYR A 196 2.68 0.02 12.20
CA TYR A 196 4.06 0.40 12.57
C TYR A 196 5.02 -0.77 12.84
N PHE A 197 4.60 -2.01 12.66
CA PHE A 197 5.51 -3.15 12.70
C PHE A 197 6.30 -3.24 11.39
N SER A 198 7.62 -3.18 11.49
CA SER A 198 8.53 -3.32 10.35
C SER A 198 9.85 -3.93 10.80
N THR A 199 10.36 -4.87 10.01
CA THR A 199 11.71 -5.43 10.17
C THR A 199 12.73 -4.71 9.29
N LYS A 200 12.29 -3.73 8.48
CA LYS A 200 13.12 -2.96 7.55
C LYS A 200 13.52 -1.63 8.20
N GLU A 201 14.79 -1.23 8.10
CA GLU A 201 15.30 0.05 8.64
C GLU A 201 14.56 1.30 8.11
N LYS A 202 14.11 1.25 6.87
CA LYS A 202 13.35 2.35 6.21
C LYS A 202 11.86 2.05 6.04
N GLY A 203 11.36 0.98 6.65
CA GLY A 203 9.97 0.57 6.52
C GLY A 203 9.09 1.21 7.60
N HIS A 204 7.99 1.86 7.20
CA HIS A 204 7.07 2.52 8.15
C HIS A 204 6.05 1.56 8.79
N GLY A 205 5.98 0.30 8.34
CA GLY A 205 5.11 -0.73 8.91
C GLY A 205 3.60 -0.49 8.74
N LEU A 206 3.19 0.37 7.80
CA LEU A 206 1.77 0.68 7.55
C LEU A 206 1.17 -0.07 6.35
N GLY A 207 1.99 -0.48 5.37
CA GLY A 207 1.51 -1.00 4.09
C GLY A 207 0.65 -2.26 4.21
N LEU A 208 1.12 -3.28 4.94
CA LEU A 208 0.38 -4.54 5.11
C LEU A 208 -0.84 -4.36 6.03
N ALA A 209 -0.74 -3.55 7.09
CA ALA A 209 -1.87 -3.23 7.96
C ALA A 209 -3.00 -2.54 7.17
N MET A 210 -2.64 -1.62 6.27
CA MET A 210 -3.56 -0.94 5.36
C MET A 210 -4.19 -1.92 4.37
N ALA A 211 -3.38 -2.77 3.72
CA ALA A 211 -3.87 -3.77 2.79
C ALA A 211 -4.91 -4.70 3.47
N TYR A 212 -4.61 -5.17 4.68
CA TYR A 212 -5.53 -5.96 5.47
C TYR A 212 -6.85 -5.23 5.75
N SER A 213 -6.78 -3.98 6.23
CA SER A 213 -7.96 -3.16 6.53
C SER A 213 -8.85 -2.95 5.30
N ILE A 214 -8.26 -2.63 4.15
CA ILE A 214 -8.99 -2.42 2.89
C ILE A 214 -9.67 -3.70 2.43
N VAL A 215 -8.95 -4.83 2.42
CA VAL A 215 -9.51 -6.13 2.02
C VAL A 215 -10.69 -6.49 2.91
N LYS A 216 -10.60 -6.30 4.23
CA LYS A 216 -11.70 -6.54 5.17
C LYS A 216 -12.93 -5.66 4.91
N LYS A 217 -12.75 -4.41 4.49
CA LYS A 217 -13.85 -3.52 4.10
C LYS A 217 -14.56 -3.94 2.82
N HIS A 218 -13.89 -4.74 2.00
CA HIS A 218 -14.42 -5.33 0.76
C HIS A 218 -14.88 -6.79 0.94
N SER A 219 -15.15 -7.21 2.17
CA SER A 219 -15.62 -8.57 2.52
C SER A 219 -14.63 -9.68 2.16
N GLY A 220 -13.34 -9.35 2.05
CA GLY A 220 -12.26 -10.28 1.75
C GLY A 220 -11.59 -10.87 3.01
#